data_9b9a3e9b215b4268f9f2bb7fd9f632f0
#
_entry.id   9b9a3e9b215b4268f9f2bb7fd9f632f0
#
_cell.length_a   1.000
_cell.length_b   1.000
_cell.length_c   1.000
_cell.angle_alpha   90.00
_cell.angle_beta   90.00
_cell.angle_gamma   90.00
#
_symmetry.space_group_name_H-M   'P 1'
#
loop_
_entity.id
_entity.type
_entity.pdbx_description
1 polymer ?
#
loop_
_entity_poly.entity_id
_entity_poly.type
_entity_poly.pdbx_seq_one_letter_code
_entity_poly.pdbx_strand_id
1 'polypeptide(L)'
;LSKQLKINFEKNDIKYAPSFEFESKFNGVVAGIDEVGIGSWIGPVMATAVILTPEVPKNILGRLHDSKKLSFAKREQVYKELIQNPHVIYGIGSADLQEIETLNIRQATFLAMARAVDALEIKPDAVIVDGNARPTLPCPIQMIVKGDQRSYSIAAASIIAKVTRDSLVREYSESFPDYGWAKNAGYGTKQHKIALEENGVTPYHRKGYAPVSKLLARKVR
;
A
#
# COMPACT_ATOMS: atom_id res chain seq x y z
N LEU A 1 4.67 50.53 -11.85
CA LEU A 1 3.43 49.76 -11.67
C LEU A 1 3.50 48.51 -12.51
N SER A 2 4.12 47.43 -11.96
CA SER A 2 4.20 46.13 -12.60
C SER A 2 2.98 45.29 -12.21
N LYS A 3 2.10 45.01 -13.16
CA LYS A 3 1.05 44.01 -13.03
C LYS A 3 1.69 42.61 -13.11
N GLN A 4 1.84 41.94 -12.00
CA GLN A 4 2.13 40.50 -11.97
C GLN A 4 0.93 39.74 -12.56
N LEU A 5 1.14 39.14 -13.72
CA LEU A 5 0.23 38.13 -14.26
C LEU A 5 0.23 36.93 -13.31
N LYS A 6 -0.88 36.72 -12.58
CA LYS A 6 -1.16 35.43 -11.93
C LYS A 6 -1.53 34.43 -13.03
N ILE A 7 -0.57 33.58 -13.39
CA ILE A 7 -0.85 32.41 -14.22
C ILE A 7 -1.61 31.42 -13.33
N ASN A 8 -2.93 31.34 -13.53
CA ASN A 8 -3.73 30.25 -12.99
C ASN A 8 -3.37 28.97 -13.78
N PHE A 9 -2.58 28.11 -13.17
CA PHE A 9 -2.51 26.72 -13.62
C PHE A 9 -3.88 26.07 -13.27
N GLU A 10 -4.76 25.98 -14.24
CA GLU A 10 -5.86 25.03 -14.17
C GLU A 10 -5.21 23.65 -13.96
N LYS A 11 -5.53 23.01 -12.85
CA LYS A 11 -5.26 21.59 -12.65
C LYS A 11 -6.08 20.83 -13.68
N ASN A 12 -5.53 20.63 -14.87
CA ASN A 12 -6.03 19.62 -15.78
C ASN A 12 -5.94 18.29 -15.00
N ASP A 13 -7.06 17.78 -14.56
CA ASP A 13 -7.20 16.42 -14.07
C ASP A 13 -6.93 15.47 -15.26
N ILE A 14 -5.65 15.22 -15.52
CA ILE A 14 -5.23 14.19 -16.47
C ILE A 14 -5.76 12.89 -15.90
N LYS A 15 -6.80 12.35 -16.50
CA LYS A 15 -7.44 11.11 -16.11
C LYS A 15 -6.52 9.96 -16.54
N TYR A 16 -5.62 9.56 -15.68
CA TYR A 16 -4.75 8.41 -15.94
C TYR A 16 -5.61 7.14 -16.03
N ALA A 17 -5.24 6.24 -16.95
CA ALA A 17 -5.72 4.87 -17.01
C ALA A 17 -4.51 3.93 -16.95
N PRO A 18 -4.54 2.88 -16.14
CA PRO A 18 -3.46 1.91 -16.11
C PRO A 18 -3.23 1.28 -17.48
N SER A 19 -1.97 1.02 -17.78
CA SER A 19 -1.52 0.35 -19.02
C SER A 19 -0.23 -0.43 -18.75
N PHE A 20 0.31 -1.14 -19.74
CA PHE A 20 1.63 -1.76 -19.69
C PHE A 20 2.75 -0.83 -20.19
N GLU A 21 2.52 0.48 -20.31
CA GLU A 21 3.51 1.43 -20.86
C GLU A 21 4.83 1.40 -20.09
N PHE A 22 4.79 1.22 -18.77
CA PHE A 22 6.00 1.24 -17.95
C PHE A 22 6.71 -0.09 -17.96
N GLU A 23 5.98 -1.19 -17.92
CA GLU A 23 6.49 -2.54 -17.98
C GLU A 23 7.22 -2.78 -19.33
N SER A 24 6.65 -2.27 -20.43
CA SER A 24 7.22 -2.44 -21.78
C SER A 24 8.53 -1.67 -22.03
N LYS A 25 8.96 -0.81 -21.10
CA LYS A 25 10.26 -0.10 -21.20
C LYS A 25 11.45 -0.97 -20.80
N PHE A 26 11.20 -2.13 -20.23
CA PHE A 26 12.22 -3.08 -19.83
C PHE A 26 12.16 -4.34 -20.67
N ASN A 27 13.33 -4.93 -20.90
CA ASN A 27 13.43 -6.27 -21.47
C ASN A 27 13.30 -7.29 -20.33
N GLY A 28 12.44 -8.31 -20.50
CA GLY A 28 12.26 -9.37 -19.51
C GLY A 28 11.07 -9.16 -18.58
N VAL A 29 11.12 -9.79 -17.42
CA VAL A 29 10.04 -9.85 -16.44
C VAL A 29 10.04 -8.62 -15.55
N VAL A 30 8.92 -7.91 -15.49
CA VAL A 30 8.78 -6.70 -14.68
C VAL A 30 7.73 -6.91 -13.58
N ALA A 31 8.07 -6.57 -12.34
CA ALA A 31 7.12 -6.55 -11.24
C ALA A 31 6.72 -5.11 -10.87
N GLY A 32 5.44 -4.89 -10.66
CA GLY A 32 4.90 -3.66 -10.05
C GLY A 32 4.79 -3.81 -8.53
N ILE A 33 5.16 -2.78 -7.78
CA ILE A 33 5.17 -2.80 -6.32
C ILE A 33 4.35 -1.63 -5.78
N ASP A 34 3.51 -1.90 -4.78
CA ASP A 34 2.81 -0.89 -3.98
C ASP A 34 2.80 -1.30 -2.50
N GLU A 35 2.69 -0.30 -1.62
CA GLU A 35 2.64 -0.51 -0.17
C GLU A 35 1.32 -0.06 0.44
N VAL A 36 1.06 -0.53 1.66
CA VAL A 36 -0.12 -0.18 2.45
C VAL A 36 0.20 -0.08 3.95
N GLY A 37 -0.46 0.85 4.62
CA GLY A 37 -0.40 0.93 6.07
C GLY A 37 0.65 1.88 6.63
N ILE A 38 1.35 2.69 5.82
CA ILE A 38 2.33 3.68 6.31
C ILE A 38 1.70 4.59 7.38
N GLY A 39 0.57 5.22 7.10
CA GLY A 39 -0.09 6.17 8.02
C GLY A 39 -1.02 5.54 9.07
N SER A 40 -1.07 4.21 9.17
CA SER A 40 -1.87 3.52 10.18
C SER A 40 -1.20 3.58 11.54
N TRP A 41 -2.00 3.68 12.61
CA TRP A 41 -1.50 3.67 13.99
C TRP A 41 -1.28 2.27 14.55
N ILE A 42 -1.73 1.24 13.83
CA ILE A 42 -1.66 -0.15 14.27
C ILE A 42 -1.08 -1.08 13.19
N GLY A 43 -0.63 -2.24 13.62
CA GLY A 43 -0.25 -3.37 12.77
C GLY A 43 0.93 -3.11 11.85
N PRO A 44 1.28 -4.08 11.03
CA PRO A 44 2.44 -4.00 10.14
C PRO A 44 2.25 -3.00 9.01
N VAL A 45 3.34 -2.56 8.41
CA VAL A 45 3.36 -2.05 7.04
C VAL A 45 3.55 -3.25 6.10
N MET A 46 2.83 -3.25 4.99
CA MET A 46 2.88 -4.35 4.02
C MET A 46 3.14 -3.80 2.63
N ALA A 47 3.75 -4.61 1.78
CA ALA A 47 3.92 -4.34 0.36
C ALA A 47 3.58 -5.61 -0.44
N THR A 48 3.20 -5.42 -1.69
CA THR A 48 2.99 -6.51 -2.64
C THR A 48 3.78 -6.22 -3.91
N ALA A 49 4.42 -7.23 -4.46
CA ALA A 49 5.02 -7.24 -5.78
C ALA A 49 4.18 -8.12 -6.70
N VAL A 50 3.87 -7.64 -7.91
CA VAL A 50 3.02 -8.35 -8.87
C VAL A 50 3.64 -8.36 -10.25
N ILE A 51 3.73 -9.54 -10.84
CA ILE A 51 4.04 -9.75 -12.25
C ILE A 51 2.74 -10.13 -12.96
N LEU A 52 2.39 -9.40 -14.01
CA LEU A 52 1.27 -9.72 -14.88
C LEU A 52 1.80 -10.23 -16.22
N THR A 53 1.43 -11.44 -16.62
CA THR A 53 1.76 -11.92 -17.94
C THR A 53 0.77 -11.38 -19.00
N PRO A 54 1.12 -11.38 -20.29
CA PRO A 54 0.24 -10.87 -21.36
C PRO A 54 -1.13 -11.56 -21.45
N GLU A 55 -1.23 -12.77 -20.88
CA GLU A 55 -2.43 -13.61 -20.91
C GLU A 55 -3.48 -13.25 -19.86
N VAL A 56 -3.19 -12.29 -18.97
CA VAL A 56 -4.19 -11.79 -17.99
C VAL A 56 -5.42 -11.27 -18.74
N PRO A 57 -6.62 -11.78 -18.41
CA PRO A 57 -7.84 -11.44 -19.14
C PRO A 57 -8.14 -9.93 -19.12
N LYS A 58 -8.52 -9.36 -20.27
CA LYS A 58 -8.82 -7.93 -20.44
C LYS A 58 -9.91 -7.42 -19.50
N ASN A 59 -10.88 -8.26 -19.14
CA ASN A 59 -11.92 -7.91 -18.18
C ASN A 59 -11.41 -7.75 -16.75
N ILE A 60 -10.29 -8.40 -16.39
CA ILE A 60 -9.57 -8.14 -15.13
C ILE A 60 -8.79 -6.83 -15.25
N LEU A 61 -7.99 -6.68 -16.29
CA LEU A 61 -7.19 -5.46 -16.53
C LEU A 61 -8.06 -4.19 -16.53
N GLY A 62 -9.21 -4.23 -17.19
CA GLY A 62 -10.15 -3.09 -17.26
C GLY A 62 -10.76 -2.66 -15.92
N ARG A 63 -10.57 -3.46 -14.85
CA ARG A 63 -11.01 -3.14 -13.47
C ARG A 63 -9.86 -2.77 -12.54
N LEU A 64 -8.61 -2.83 -13.02
CA LEU A 64 -7.44 -2.41 -12.27
C LEU A 64 -7.38 -0.88 -12.26
N HIS A 65 -7.66 -0.31 -11.12
CA HIS A 65 -7.57 1.11 -10.83
C HIS A 65 -7.03 1.30 -9.41
N ASP A 66 -6.73 2.54 -9.04
CA ASP A 66 -6.46 2.93 -7.66
C ASP A 66 -7.42 2.22 -6.69
N SER A 67 -6.87 1.38 -5.83
CA SER A 67 -7.64 0.53 -4.91
C SER A 67 -8.59 1.33 -4.00
N LYS A 68 -8.28 2.61 -3.74
CA LYS A 68 -9.10 3.51 -2.92
C LYS A 68 -10.35 4.01 -3.65
N LYS A 69 -10.34 3.98 -4.99
CA LYS A 69 -11.50 4.36 -5.82
C LYS A 69 -12.50 3.23 -6.02
N LEU A 70 -12.12 1.99 -5.76
CA LEU A 70 -13.02 0.85 -5.78
C LEU A 70 -13.84 0.78 -4.50
N SER A 71 -15.14 0.46 -4.62
CA SER A 71 -15.92 0.07 -3.44
C SER A 71 -15.34 -1.20 -2.82
N PHE A 72 -15.61 -1.42 -1.52
CA PHE A 72 -15.14 -2.60 -0.81
C PHE A 72 -15.46 -3.90 -1.56
N ALA A 73 -16.74 -4.10 -1.94
CA ALA A 73 -17.18 -5.32 -2.64
C ALA A 73 -16.48 -5.52 -4.00
N LYS A 74 -16.32 -4.45 -4.79
CA LYS A 74 -15.60 -4.53 -6.07
C LYS A 74 -14.13 -4.85 -5.89
N ARG A 75 -13.49 -4.30 -4.88
CA ARG A 75 -12.07 -4.55 -4.57
C ARG A 75 -11.85 -6.00 -4.12
N GLU A 76 -12.70 -6.52 -3.25
CA GLU A 76 -12.68 -7.93 -2.84
C GLU A 76 -12.89 -8.88 -4.01
N GLN A 77 -13.80 -8.54 -4.94
CA GLN A 77 -14.02 -9.34 -6.13
C GLN A 77 -12.78 -9.37 -7.02
N VAL A 78 -12.19 -8.21 -7.34
CA VAL A 78 -10.98 -8.12 -8.17
C VAL A 78 -9.81 -8.82 -7.49
N TYR A 79 -9.66 -8.66 -6.17
CA TYR A 79 -8.64 -9.37 -5.39
C TYR A 79 -8.73 -10.89 -5.56
N LYS A 80 -9.93 -11.47 -5.39
CA LYS A 80 -10.13 -12.93 -5.55
C LYS A 80 -9.77 -13.41 -6.96
N GLU A 81 -10.16 -12.64 -7.97
CA GLU A 81 -9.84 -12.97 -9.36
C GLU A 81 -8.33 -12.86 -9.64
N LEU A 82 -7.64 -11.88 -9.03
CA LEU A 82 -6.18 -11.74 -9.19
C LEU A 82 -5.44 -12.92 -8.55
N ILE A 83 -5.72 -13.24 -7.29
CA ILE A 83 -4.96 -14.28 -6.57
C ILE A 83 -5.24 -15.72 -7.06
N GLN A 84 -6.35 -15.94 -7.76
CA GLN A 84 -6.70 -17.23 -8.36
C GLN A 84 -6.25 -17.38 -9.81
N ASN A 85 -5.75 -16.31 -10.43
CA ASN A 85 -5.39 -16.33 -11.84
C ASN A 85 -3.93 -16.81 -12.02
N PRO A 86 -3.68 -17.88 -12.80
CA PRO A 86 -2.32 -18.41 -13.00
C PRO A 86 -1.39 -17.45 -13.76
N HIS A 87 -1.94 -16.42 -14.39
CA HIS A 87 -1.20 -15.38 -15.11
C HIS A 87 -0.84 -14.17 -14.23
N VAL A 88 -1.14 -14.26 -12.93
CA VAL A 88 -0.83 -13.24 -11.91
C VAL A 88 0.10 -13.87 -10.87
N ILE A 89 1.37 -13.53 -10.92
CA ILE A 89 2.37 -13.98 -9.97
C ILE A 89 2.55 -12.86 -8.95
N TYR A 90 2.41 -13.16 -7.68
CA TYR A 90 2.53 -12.14 -6.63
C TYR A 90 3.32 -12.62 -5.42
N GLY A 91 3.97 -11.68 -4.76
CA GLY A 91 4.65 -11.88 -3.49
C GLY A 91 4.21 -10.80 -2.50
N ILE A 92 3.99 -11.17 -1.25
CA ILE A 92 3.60 -10.27 -0.17
C ILE A 92 4.73 -10.21 0.85
N GLY A 93 5.12 -9.00 1.22
CA GLY A 93 6.08 -8.74 2.28
C GLY A 93 5.48 -7.84 3.35
N SER A 94 5.94 -8.00 4.58
CA SER A 94 5.53 -7.18 5.71
C SER A 94 6.71 -6.82 6.59
N ALA A 95 6.60 -5.70 7.31
CA ALA A 95 7.46 -5.39 8.44
C ALA A 95 6.56 -5.12 9.65
N ASP A 96 6.89 -5.77 10.77
CA ASP A 96 6.09 -5.78 11.99
C ASP A 96 6.28 -4.51 12.83
N LEU A 97 5.63 -4.46 13.99
CA LEU A 97 5.71 -3.31 14.89
C LEU A 97 7.12 -3.09 15.44
N GLN A 98 7.84 -4.15 15.77
CA GLN A 98 9.19 -4.04 16.30
C GLN A 98 10.17 -3.52 15.24
N GLU A 99 10.02 -4.00 14.00
CA GLU A 99 10.81 -3.52 12.86
C GLU A 99 10.49 -2.05 12.52
N ILE A 100 9.21 -1.64 12.60
CA ILE A 100 8.81 -0.24 12.43
C ILE A 100 9.43 0.65 13.52
N GLU A 101 9.43 0.20 14.77
CA GLU A 101 10.02 0.95 15.89
C GLU A 101 11.55 1.06 15.77
N THR A 102 12.21 0.01 15.32
CA THR A 102 13.68 -0.05 15.20
C THR A 102 14.20 0.70 13.96
N LEU A 103 13.55 0.50 12.83
CA LEU A 103 14.02 0.99 11.52
C LEU A 103 13.44 2.34 11.12
N ASN A 104 12.37 2.81 11.74
CA ASN A 104 11.37 3.78 11.30
C ASN A 104 10.47 3.26 10.17
N ILE A 105 9.31 3.94 9.99
CA ILE A 105 8.29 3.50 9.01
C ILE A 105 8.80 3.44 7.57
N ARG A 106 9.68 4.37 7.17
CA ARG A 106 10.21 4.42 5.80
C ARG A 106 11.09 3.20 5.50
N GLN A 107 12.03 2.88 6.38
CA GLN A 107 12.93 1.74 6.20
C GLN A 107 12.18 0.40 6.36
N ALA A 108 11.21 0.34 7.28
CA ALA A 108 10.33 -0.81 7.41
C ALA A 108 9.48 -1.04 6.14
N THR A 109 9.02 0.03 5.46
CA THR A 109 8.35 -0.07 4.17
C THR A 109 9.28 -0.64 3.10
N PHE A 110 10.53 -0.20 3.03
CA PHE A 110 11.52 -0.74 2.09
C PHE A 110 11.84 -2.21 2.36
N LEU A 111 11.90 -2.60 3.63
CA LEU A 111 12.04 -4.00 4.03
C LEU A 111 10.84 -4.84 3.57
N ALA A 112 9.62 -4.34 3.75
CA ALA A 112 8.41 -4.99 3.26
C ALA A 112 8.42 -5.15 1.73
N MET A 113 8.86 -4.12 0.98
CA MET A 113 9.01 -4.20 -0.48
C MET A 113 10.05 -5.25 -0.90
N ALA A 114 11.21 -5.30 -0.23
CA ALA A 114 12.23 -6.31 -0.52
C ALA A 114 11.69 -7.73 -0.28
N ARG A 115 11.03 -7.95 0.85
CA ARG A 115 10.38 -9.23 1.17
C ARG A 115 9.30 -9.62 0.15
N ALA A 116 8.55 -8.63 -0.38
CA ALA A 116 7.55 -8.88 -1.41
C ALA A 116 8.20 -9.36 -2.72
N VAL A 117 9.32 -8.77 -3.12
CA VAL A 117 10.10 -9.21 -4.29
C VAL A 117 10.71 -10.58 -4.06
N ASP A 118 11.24 -10.83 -2.85
CA ASP A 118 11.84 -12.13 -2.51
C ASP A 118 10.80 -13.27 -2.48
N ALA A 119 9.55 -12.96 -2.16
CA ALA A 119 8.44 -13.93 -2.14
C ALA A 119 7.88 -14.27 -3.52
N LEU A 120 8.31 -13.59 -4.59
CA LEU A 120 7.91 -13.94 -5.96
C LEU A 120 8.52 -15.28 -6.38
N GLU A 121 7.70 -16.15 -6.99
CA GLU A 121 8.16 -17.42 -7.56
C GLU A 121 9.13 -17.21 -8.73
N ILE A 122 8.96 -16.13 -9.48
CA ILE A 122 9.84 -15.73 -10.59
C ILE A 122 10.56 -14.45 -10.19
N LYS A 123 11.89 -14.43 -10.30
CA LYS A 123 12.68 -13.22 -10.02
C LYS A 123 12.50 -12.22 -11.17
N PRO A 124 12.13 -10.96 -10.87
CA PRO A 124 11.97 -9.94 -11.90
C PRO A 124 13.32 -9.43 -12.37
N ASP A 125 13.42 -9.11 -13.67
CA ASP A 125 14.56 -8.43 -14.27
C ASP A 125 14.59 -6.93 -13.92
N ALA A 126 13.41 -6.34 -13.66
CA ALA A 126 13.25 -4.97 -13.20
C ALA A 126 11.98 -4.83 -12.36
N VAL A 127 11.91 -3.76 -11.56
CA VAL A 127 10.72 -3.40 -10.81
C VAL A 127 10.29 -1.96 -11.10
N ILE A 128 8.98 -1.75 -11.08
CA ILE A 128 8.35 -0.43 -11.07
C ILE A 128 7.62 -0.26 -9.74
N VAL A 129 7.84 0.89 -9.08
CA VAL A 129 7.37 1.10 -7.69
C VAL A 129 6.50 2.35 -7.62
N ASP A 130 5.37 2.28 -6.92
CA ASP A 130 4.55 3.48 -6.70
C ASP A 130 5.28 4.53 -5.87
N GLY A 131 5.02 5.80 -6.19
CA GLY A 131 5.57 6.93 -5.45
C GLY A 131 6.94 7.41 -5.91
N ASN A 132 7.70 8.02 -4.98
CA ASN A 132 9.00 8.66 -5.25
C ASN A 132 10.11 8.25 -4.27
N ALA A 133 9.80 7.40 -3.30
CA ALA A 133 10.75 6.93 -2.31
C ALA A 133 11.36 5.60 -2.75
N ARG A 134 12.63 5.64 -3.19
CA ARG A 134 13.33 4.51 -3.80
C ARG A 134 13.84 3.52 -2.74
N PRO A 135 13.37 2.25 -2.73
CA PRO A 135 13.95 1.18 -1.93
C PRO A 135 15.30 0.74 -2.51
N THR A 136 16.03 -0.09 -1.77
CA THR A 136 17.18 -0.85 -2.28
C THR A 136 16.71 -2.26 -2.60
N LEU A 137 16.79 -2.66 -3.88
CA LEU A 137 16.39 -3.99 -4.37
C LEU A 137 17.49 -4.55 -5.28
N PRO A 138 17.53 -5.87 -5.50
CA PRO A 138 18.61 -6.52 -6.27
C PRO A 138 18.50 -6.35 -7.78
N CYS A 139 17.54 -5.60 -8.29
CA CYS A 139 17.30 -5.37 -9.72
C CYS A 139 17.08 -3.87 -10.02
N PRO A 140 17.11 -3.44 -11.28
CA PRO A 140 16.77 -2.08 -11.70
C PRO A 140 15.40 -1.63 -11.21
N ILE A 141 15.29 -0.36 -10.78
CA ILE A 141 14.07 0.21 -10.22
C ILE A 141 13.68 1.47 -10.97
N GLN A 142 12.41 1.59 -11.37
CA GLN A 142 11.80 2.83 -11.81
C GLN A 142 10.70 3.26 -10.84
N MET A 143 10.79 4.49 -10.32
CA MET A 143 9.74 5.07 -9.49
C MET A 143 8.67 5.72 -10.37
N ILE A 144 7.40 5.51 -10.03
CA ILE A 144 6.25 6.04 -10.79
C ILE A 144 5.29 6.73 -9.84
N VAL A 145 5.26 8.04 -9.87
CA VAL A 145 4.30 8.83 -9.07
C VAL A 145 2.88 8.54 -9.54
N LYS A 146 2.00 8.15 -8.62
CA LYS A 146 0.64 7.65 -8.89
C LYS A 146 0.66 6.42 -9.81
N GLY A 147 1.59 5.51 -9.57
CA GLY A 147 1.78 4.30 -10.36
C GLY A 147 0.55 3.39 -10.34
N ASP A 148 -0.16 3.35 -9.22
CA ASP A 148 -1.45 2.66 -9.04
C ASP A 148 -2.56 3.11 -10.01
N GLN A 149 -2.42 4.30 -10.60
CA GLN A 149 -3.33 4.85 -11.61
C GLN A 149 -2.76 4.73 -13.04
N ARG A 150 -1.54 4.27 -13.23
CA ARG A 150 -0.80 4.35 -14.49
C ARG A 150 -0.26 3.02 -15.00
N SER A 151 0.03 2.07 -14.12
CA SER A 151 0.56 0.73 -14.42
C SER A 151 -0.40 -0.34 -13.95
N TYR A 152 -0.64 -1.34 -14.78
CA TYR A 152 -1.47 -2.48 -14.39
C TYR A 152 -0.84 -3.30 -13.26
N SER A 153 0.47 -3.53 -13.28
CA SER A 153 1.15 -4.32 -12.26
C SER A 153 1.13 -3.61 -10.89
N ILE A 154 1.33 -2.28 -10.86
CA ILE A 154 1.24 -1.50 -9.62
C ILE A 154 -0.21 -1.44 -9.13
N ALA A 155 -1.20 -1.26 -10.02
CA ALA A 155 -2.61 -1.26 -9.64
C ALA A 155 -3.06 -2.62 -9.04
N ALA A 156 -2.59 -3.73 -9.60
CA ALA A 156 -2.83 -5.06 -9.05
C ALA A 156 -2.15 -5.22 -7.68
N ALA A 157 -0.91 -4.76 -7.52
CA ALA A 157 -0.18 -4.76 -6.25
C ALA A 157 -0.92 -3.96 -5.17
N SER A 158 -1.41 -2.76 -5.51
CA SER A 158 -2.22 -1.91 -4.64
C SER A 158 -3.48 -2.62 -4.12
N ILE A 159 -4.20 -3.31 -4.99
CA ILE A 159 -5.42 -4.04 -4.63
C ILE A 159 -5.08 -5.21 -3.69
N ILE A 160 -4.07 -6.01 -4.02
CA ILE A 160 -3.67 -7.18 -3.22
C ILE A 160 -3.17 -6.71 -1.85
N ALA A 161 -2.27 -5.74 -1.79
CA ALA A 161 -1.77 -5.19 -0.54
C ALA A 161 -2.92 -4.67 0.35
N LYS A 162 -3.83 -3.89 -0.24
CA LYS A 162 -4.95 -3.28 0.48
C LYS A 162 -5.90 -4.31 1.08
N VAL A 163 -6.33 -5.30 0.30
CA VAL A 163 -7.27 -6.32 0.79
C VAL A 163 -6.62 -7.19 1.85
N THR A 164 -5.39 -7.65 1.62
CA THR A 164 -4.66 -8.50 2.57
C THR A 164 -4.49 -7.78 3.92
N ARG A 165 -4.06 -6.52 3.90
CA ARG A 165 -3.87 -5.78 5.14
C ARG A 165 -5.17 -5.43 5.85
N ASP A 166 -6.20 -5.03 5.11
CA ASP A 166 -7.50 -4.70 5.71
C ASP A 166 -8.16 -5.95 6.33
N SER A 167 -7.93 -7.14 5.79
CA SER A 167 -8.39 -8.41 6.39
C SER A 167 -7.69 -8.67 7.72
N LEU A 168 -6.36 -8.54 7.77
CA LEU A 168 -5.58 -8.67 9.01
C LEU A 168 -6.05 -7.68 10.09
N VAL A 169 -6.32 -6.44 9.72
CA VAL A 169 -6.79 -5.41 10.67
C VAL A 169 -8.22 -5.70 11.15
N ARG A 170 -9.07 -6.34 10.33
CA ARG A 170 -10.39 -6.81 10.75
C ARG A 170 -10.29 -7.91 11.82
N GLU A 171 -9.37 -8.87 11.66
CA GLU A 171 -9.09 -9.87 12.67
C GLU A 171 -8.68 -9.23 14.01
N TYR A 172 -7.80 -8.22 13.99
CA TYR A 172 -7.44 -7.48 15.19
C TYR A 172 -8.65 -6.77 15.83
N SER A 173 -9.61 -6.30 15.02
CA SER A 173 -10.79 -5.60 15.51
C SER A 173 -11.76 -6.49 16.27
N GLU A 174 -11.71 -7.81 16.09
CA GLU A 174 -12.54 -8.77 16.86
C GLU A 174 -12.21 -8.72 18.36
N SER A 175 -10.90 -8.59 18.68
CA SER A 175 -10.44 -8.47 20.06
C SER A 175 -10.53 -7.04 20.63
N PHE A 176 -10.63 -6.03 19.77
CA PHE A 176 -10.63 -4.60 20.14
C PHE A 176 -11.68 -3.82 19.34
N PRO A 177 -12.99 -4.11 19.51
CA PRO A 177 -14.06 -3.56 18.67
C PRO A 177 -14.24 -2.04 18.83
N ASP A 178 -13.94 -1.47 19.99
CA ASP A 178 -14.17 -0.06 20.31
C ASP A 178 -13.35 0.91 19.46
N TYR A 179 -12.19 0.46 18.95
CA TYR A 179 -11.30 1.29 18.14
C TYR A 179 -11.82 1.49 16.70
N GLY A 180 -12.84 0.74 16.27
CA GLY A 180 -13.45 0.84 14.95
C GLY A 180 -12.55 0.42 13.80
N TRP A 181 -11.55 -0.42 14.05
CA TRP A 181 -10.52 -0.80 13.06
C TRP A 181 -11.09 -1.51 11.84
N ALA A 182 -12.18 -2.25 11.99
CA ALA A 182 -12.89 -2.86 10.86
C ALA A 182 -13.34 -1.86 9.80
N LYS A 183 -13.58 -0.59 10.20
CA LYS A 183 -14.00 0.50 9.30
C LYS A 183 -12.86 1.43 8.92
N ASN A 184 -12.01 1.77 9.88
CA ASN A 184 -10.96 2.76 9.69
C ASN A 184 -9.59 2.16 9.29
N ALA A 185 -9.49 0.83 9.19
CA ALA A 185 -8.26 0.09 8.84
C ALA A 185 -7.04 0.49 9.70
N GLY A 186 -7.29 0.91 10.95
CA GLY A 186 -6.28 1.35 11.89
C GLY A 186 -5.76 2.77 11.68
N TYR A 187 -6.33 3.53 10.76
CA TYR A 187 -5.97 4.94 10.57
C TYR A 187 -6.56 5.83 11.66
N GLY A 188 -5.91 6.97 11.91
CA GLY A 188 -6.23 7.91 12.99
C GLY A 188 -7.50 8.73 12.77
N THR A 189 -8.65 8.07 12.68
CA THR A 189 -9.96 8.72 12.64
C THR A 189 -10.35 9.30 14.02
N LYS A 190 -11.39 10.13 14.04
CA LYS A 190 -11.94 10.66 15.30
C LYS A 190 -12.34 9.54 16.27
N GLN A 191 -12.99 8.46 15.76
CA GLN A 191 -13.36 7.30 16.56
C GLN A 191 -12.13 6.61 17.15
N HIS A 192 -11.09 6.34 16.34
CA HIS A 192 -9.86 5.70 16.82
C HIS A 192 -9.16 6.53 17.90
N LYS A 193 -9.14 7.86 17.72
CA LYS A 193 -8.55 8.77 18.71
C LYS A 193 -9.31 8.74 20.04
N ILE A 194 -10.64 8.79 20.01
CA ILE A 194 -11.47 8.71 21.23
C ILE A 194 -11.24 7.37 21.94
N ALA A 195 -11.32 6.26 21.20
CA ALA A 195 -11.10 4.93 21.77
C ALA A 195 -9.68 4.78 22.37
N LEU A 196 -8.67 5.38 21.73
CA LEU A 196 -7.30 5.38 22.26
C LEU A 196 -7.20 6.14 23.59
N GLU A 197 -7.91 7.26 23.74
CA GLU A 197 -7.96 8.05 24.98
C GLU A 197 -8.74 7.33 26.10
N GLU A 198 -9.84 6.66 25.78
CA GLU A 198 -10.73 5.97 26.73
C GLU A 198 -10.20 4.58 27.12
N ASN A 199 -9.80 3.76 26.17
CA ASN A 199 -9.42 2.36 26.37
C ASN A 199 -7.89 2.14 26.42
N GLY A 200 -7.10 3.15 26.03
CA GLY A 200 -5.63 3.09 26.10
C GLY A 200 -4.97 2.46 24.88
N VAL A 201 -3.72 2.03 25.06
CA VAL A 201 -2.88 1.46 24.02
C VAL A 201 -2.98 -0.06 24.04
N THR A 202 -3.18 -0.68 22.88
CA THR A 202 -3.20 -2.14 22.71
C THR A 202 -1.84 -2.65 22.20
N PRO A 203 -1.57 -3.97 22.23
CA PRO A 203 -0.35 -4.57 21.66
C PRO A 203 -0.16 -4.30 20.16
N TYR A 204 -1.23 -3.95 19.44
CA TYR A 204 -1.18 -3.68 18.00
C TYR A 204 -0.79 -2.23 17.66
N HIS A 205 -0.77 -1.32 18.64
CA HIS A 205 -0.44 0.08 18.38
C HIS A 205 1.06 0.30 18.17
N ARG A 206 1.38 1.18 17.21
CA ARG A 206 2.74 1.65 16.92
C ARG A 206 3.13 2.72 17.93
N LYS A 207 3.97 2.38 18.90
CA LYS A 207 4.32 3.25 20.03
C LYS A 207 5.03 4.54 19.61
N GLY A 208 5.81 4.51 18.53
CA GLY A 208 6.50 5.69 17.99
C GLY A 208 5.59 6.71 17.30
N TYR A 209 4.30 6.38 17.02
CA TYR A 209 3.38 7.31 16.39
C TYR A 209 2.85 8.35 17.39
N ALA A 210 2.87 9.64 17.00
CA ALA A 210 2.63 10.75 17.88
C ALA A 210 1.36 10.66 18.77
N PRO A 211 0.19 10.21 18.31
CA PRO A 211 -0.97 10.04 19.18
C PRO A 211 -0.76 8.97 20.25
N VAL A 212 -0.12 7.86 19.90
CA VAL A 212 0.14 6.75 20.81
C VAL A 212 1.25 7.11 21.81
N SER A 213 2.37 7.65 21.33
CA SER A 213 3.51 8.04 22.19
C SER A 213 3.14 9.12 23.19
N LYS A 214 2.28 10.09 22.82
CA LYS A 214 1.78 11.12 23.73
C LYS A 214 0.94 10.53 24.87
N LEU A 215 0.10 9.53 24.58
CA LEU A 215 -0.70 8.88 25.61
C LEU A 215 0.18 8.07 26.56
N LEU A 216 1.16 7.32 26.02
CA LEU A 216 2.12 6.58 26.86
C LEU A 216 2.91 7.48 27.79
N ALA A 217 3.37 8.65 27.30
CA ALA A 217 4.12 9.61 28.10
C ALA A 217 3.30 10.23 29.25
N ARG A 218 1.95 10.31 29.13
CA ARG A 218 1.06 10.81 30.20
C ARG A 218 0.89 9.81 31.34
N LYS A 219 0.96 8.50 31.06
CA LYS A 219 0.79 7.44 32.07
C LYS A 219 2.05 7.20 32.93
N VAL A 220 3.18 7.77 32.57
CA VAL A 220 4.46 7.65 33.29
C VAL A 220 4.68 8.81 34.29
N ARG A 221 3.81 9.81 34.27
CA ARG A 221 3.80 10.92 35.24
C ARG A 221 2.72 10.68 36.28
#